data_615914955bc68360922a8d4d2e190a20
#
_entry.id   615914955bc68360922a8d4d2e190a20
#
_cell.length_a   1.000
_cell.length_b   1.000
_cell.length_c   1.000
_cell.angle_alpha   90.00
_cell.angle_beta   90.00
_cell.angle_gamma   90.00
#
_symmetry.space_group_name_H-M   'P 1'
#
loop_
_entity.id
_entity.type
_entity.pdbx_description
1 polymer ?
#
loop_
_entity_poly.entity_id
_entity_poly.type
_entity_poly.pdbx_seq_one_letter_code
_entity_poly.pdbx_strand_id
1 'polypeptide(L)'
;MLIVAMMAFGMTMSAAELTVVSTEKIVLSEEAHHPTLSPNGDVVLFTQPNYKGLKSLNLATNEVKVIDEGVGAGFEPIFSTDGKEVSFKTEIIVDGLSQRDVKCYNLENGNKAQLIKPTRNNIDTRALVNKTYAKPNADKQSISISIDGVVTEVNPIKDGYRYIWSEVSPSKGKMFFNEIYTGLYVSELDGSKAQYLAARADFPCWAGDKYVIALKTKDDGYVITSAKVIAINIETKEIVELTDDETLVAGLTATADKIVYTTENGEMYLMNIKITE
;
A
#
# COMPACT_ATOMS: atom_id res chain seq x y z
N MET A 1 1.74 23.57 -60.21
CA MET A 1 2.39 22.63 -59.26
C MET A 1 2.17 23.17 -57.86
N LEU A 2 1.13 22.66 -57.17
CA LEU A 2 0.71 23.16 -55.86
C LEU A 2 1.38 22.27 -54.79
N ILE A 3 2.27 22.85 -53.97
CA ILE A 3 2.91 22.17 -52.85
C ILE A 3 1.98 22.33 -51.64
N VAL A 4 1.30 21.25 -51.26
CA VAL A 4 0.56 21.17 -50.01
C VAL A 4 1.56 20.85 -48.88
N ALA A 5 1.84 21.85 -48.05
CA ALA A 5 2.60 21.64 -46.81
C ALA A 5 1.69 20.97 -45.79
N MET A 6 1.94 19.70 -45.52
CA MET A 6 1.32 18.95 -44.40
C MET A 6 1.98 19.40 -43.11
N MET A 7 1.31 20.27 -42.32
CA MET A 7 1.70 20.56 -40.96
C MET A 7 1.31 19.34 -40.08
N ALA A 8 2.30 18.56 -39.66
CA ALA A 8 2.13 17.58 -38.61
C ALA A 8 1.99 18.33 -37.28
N PHE A 9 0.78 18.42 -36.73
CA PHE A 9 0.56 18.81 -35.34
C PHE A 9 1.06 17.65 -34.46
N GLY A 10 2.27 17.78 -33.93
CA GLY A 10 2.74 16.95 -32.86
C GLY A 10 1.90 17.26 -31.62
N MET A 11 0.96 16.40 -31.27
CA MET A 11 0.41 16.40 -29.90
C MET A 11 1.54 15.99 -28.95
N THR A 12 2.13 16.95 -28.27
CA THR A 12 2.92 16.67 -27.10
C THR A 12 1.94 16.24 -26.02
N MET A 13 1.82 14.94 -25.79
CA MET A 13 1.17 14.45 -24.58
C MET A 13 2.02 14.95 -23.40
N SER A 14 1.46 15.86 -22.60
CA SER A 14 2.06 16.23 -21.33
C SER A 14 2.09 14.97 -20.46
N ALA A 15 3.25 14.61 -19.93
CA ALA A 15 3.32 13.55 -18.95
C ALA A 15 2.51 13.98 -17.69
N ALA A 16 1.79 13.04 -17.11
CA ALA A 16 1.09 13.30 -15.86
C ALA A 16 2.07 13.82 -14.80
N GLU A 17 1.73 14.91 -14.14
CA GLU A 17 2.56 15.54 -13.12
C GLU A 17 1.91 15.36 -11.75
N LEU A 18 2.69 14.90 -10.75
CA LEU A 18 2.28 14.83 -9.37
C LEU A 18 2.83 16.05 -8.62
N THR A 19 1.94 16.80 -7.99
CA THR A 19 2.31 17.95 -7.15
C THR A 19 1.80 17.77 -5.73
N VAL A 20 2.61 18.16 -4.74
CA VAL A 20 2.18 18.25 -3.33
C VAL A 20 1.42 19.56 -3.15
N VAL A 21 0.17 19.46 -2.70
CA VAL A 21 -0.70 20.62 -2.44
C VAL A 21 -0.49 21.14 -1.02
N SER A 22 -0.44 20.24 -0.05
CA SER A 22 -0.20 20.56 1.36
C SER A 22 0.35 19.34 2.10
N THR A 23 1.08 19.58 3.18
CA THR A 23 1.47 18.55 4.15
C THR A 23 1.17 19.08 5.54
N GLU A 24 0.46 18.30 6.33
CA GLU A 24 0.07 18.67 7.70
C GLU A 24 0.29 17.51 8.67
N LYS A 25 0.72 17.84 9.88
CA LYS A 25 0.84 16.89 10.97
C LYS A 25 -0.53 16.63 11.58
N ILE A 26 -0.91 15.37 11.66
CA ILE A 26 -2.12 14.96 12.39
C ILE A 26 -1.76 14.87 13.87
N VAL A 27 -2.49 15.64 14.69
CA VAL A 27 -2.26 15.64 16.13
C VAL A 27 -3.02 14.48 16.77
N LEU A 28 -2.29 13.50 17.25
CA LEU A 28 -2.81 12.35 18.00
C LEU A 28 -2.33 12.41 19.45
N SER A 29 -3.07 11.80 20.37
CA SER A 29 -2.70 11.67 21.79
C SER A 29 -1.71 10.54 22.05
N GLU A 30 -1.32 9.79 21.03
CA GLU A 30 -0.47 8.61 21.09
C GLU A 30 0.31 8.42 19.80
N GLU A 31 1.33 7.57 19.84
CA GLU A 31 2.10 7.18 18.66
C GLU A 31 1.24 6.40 17.66
N ALA A 32 1.46 6.64 16.38
CA ALA A 32 0.82 5.96 15.27
C ALA A 32 1.84 5.30 14.37
N HIS A 33 1.63 4.02 14.08
CA HIS A 33 2.51 3.22 13.23
C HIS A 33 1.71 2.44 12.19
N HIS A 34 2.34 2.06 11.09
CA HIS A 34 1.79 1.23 10.01
C HIS A 34 0.44 1.72 9.50
N PRO A 35 0.37 2.93 8.93
CA PRO A 35 -0.87 3.50 8.46
C PRO A 35 -1.42 2.70 7.28
N THR A 36 -2.74 2.54 7.23
CA THR A 36 -3.45 1.96 6.09
C THR A 36 -4.65 2.85 5.76
N LEU A 37 -4.67 3.43 4.57
CA LEU A 37 -5.71 4.34 4.13
C LEU A 37 -6.87 3.56 3.50
N SER A 38 -8.11 3.97 3.81
CA SER A 38 -9.28 3.39 3.16
C SER A 38 -9.29 3.69 1.66
N PRO A 39 -9.93 2.86 0.81
CA PRO A 39 -9.95 3.07 -0.64
C PRO A 39 -10.49 4.43 -1.08
N ASN A 40 -11.41 5.02 -0.31
CA ASN A 40 -11.96 6.36 -0.55
C ASN A 40 -11.15 7.51 0.10
N GLY A 41 -10.08 7.19 0.83
CA GLY A 41 -9.21 8.18 1.45
C GLY A 41 -9.78 8.93 2.66
N ASP A 42 -10.85 8.44 3.30
CA ASP A 42 -11.52 9.13 4.41
C ASP A 42 -11.09 8.64 5.79
N VAL A 43 -10.62 7.40 5.88
CA VAL A 43 -10.26 6.74 7.13
C VAL A 43 -8.85 6.19 7.05
N VAL A 44 -8.06 6.42 8.10
CA VAL A 44 -6.74 5.80 8.29
C VAL A 44 -6.82 4.80 9.43
N LEU A 45 -6.40 3.56 9.17
CA LEU A 45 -6.10 2.62 10.23
C LEU A 45 -4.66 2.84 10.69
N PHE A 46 -4.42 2.67 11.98
CA PHE A 46 -3.09 2.71 12.55
C PHE A 46 -3.00 1.82 13.79
N THR A 47 -1.79 1.53 14.21
CA THR A 47 -1.48 0.70 15.36
C THR A 47 -0.45 1.35 16.26
N GLN A 48 -0.30 0.84 17.46
CA GLN A 48 0.82 1.17 18.36
C GLN A 48 2.06 0.31 18.05
N PRO A 49 3.23 0.60 18.65
CA PRO A 49 4.41 -0.23 18.49
C PRO A 49 4.14 -1.73 18.67
N ASN A 50 4.85 -2.57 17.90
CA ASN A 50 4.69 -4.02 17.89
C ASN A 50 3.30 -4.51 17.46
N TYR A 51 2.61 -3.76 16.60
CA TYR A 51 1.27 -4.09 16.09
C TYR A 51 0.22 -4.30 17.17
N LYS A 52 0.39 -3.65 18.32
CA LYS A 52 -0.55 -3.73 19.43
C LYS A 52 -1.75 -2.83 19.17
N GLY A 53 -2.92 -3.43 19.19
CA GLY A 53 -4.17 -2.73 18.93
C GLY A 53 -4.33 -2.32 17.46
N LEU A 54 -5.56 -1.99 17.12
CA LEU A 54 -5.95 -1.44 15.83
C LEU A 54 -6.95 -0.31 16.07
N LYS A 55 -6.69 0.85 15.49
CA LYS A 55 -7.50 2.05 15.59
C LYS A 55 -7.82 2.62 14.22
N SER A 56 -8.92 3.33 14.13
CA SER A 56 -9.27 4.11 12.94
C SER A 56 -9.33 5.60 13.29
N LEU A 57 -8.84 6.41 12.37
CA LEU A 57 -8.94 7.87 12.39
C LEU A 57 -9.77 8.32 11.20
N ASN A 58 -10.83 9.07 11.44
CA ASN A 58 -11.57 9.77 10.38
C ASN A 58 -10.86 11.09 10.07
N LEU A 59 -10.38 11.26 8.83
CA LEU A 59 -9.59 12.42 8.43
C LEU A 59 -10.38 13.73 8.37
N ALA A 60 -11.69 13.66 8.18
CA ALA A 60 -12.53 14.88 8.13
C ALA A 60 -12.89 15.41 9.52
N THR A 61 -13.08 14.51 10.50
CA THR A 61 -13.54 14.86 11.85
C THR A 61 -12.44 14.78 12.91
N ASN A 62 -11.30 14.20 12.59
CA ASN A 62 -10.22 13.83 13.52
C ASN A 62 -10.68 12.89 14.66
N GLU A 63 -11.80 12.18 14.47
CA GLU A 63 -12.30 11.23 15.44
C GLU A 63 -11.47 9.93 15.38
N VAL A 64 -10.93 9.51 16.53
CA VAL A 64 -10.24 8.23 16.68
C VAL A 64 -11.16 7.22 17.34
N LYS A 65 -11.29 6.01 16.76
CA LYS A 65 -12.03 4.88 17.32
C LYS A 65 -11.11 3.68 17.52
N VAL A 66 -11.25 3.02 18.67
CA VAL A 66 -10.58 1.75 18.93
C VAL A 66 -11.36 0.62 18.25
N ILE A 67 -10.71 -0.09 17.33
CA ILE A 67 -11.29 -1.27 16.68
C ILE A 67 -11.01 -2.51 17.52
N ASP A 68 -9.76 -2.72 17.93
CA ASP A 68 -9.36 -3.85 18.79
C ASP A 68 -8.10 -3.48 19.58
N GLU A 69 -7.96 -3.98 20.80
CA GLU A 69 -6.79 -3.76 21.67
C GLU A 69 -5.81 -4.94 21.68
N GLY A 70 -6.15 -6.00 20.94
CA GLY A 70 -5.39 -7.25 20.95
C GLY A 70 -4.00 -7.12 20.32
N VAL A 71 -3.11 -8.01 20.77
CA VAL A 71 -1.78 -8.16 20.16
C VAL A 71 -1.93 -8.63 18.72
N GLY A 72 -1.16 -8.05 17.79
CA GLY A 72 -1.19 -8.39 16.38
C GLY A 72 -2.38 -7.81 15.60
N ALA A 73 -3.33 -7.12 16.25
CA ALA A 73 -4.50 -6.55 15.56
C ALA A 73 -4.12 -5.54 14.47
N GLY A 74 -3.01 -4.83 14.65
CA GLY A 74 -2.47 -3.88 13.67
C GLY A 74 -1.57 -4.49 12.61
N PHE A 75 -1.38 -5.82 12.59
CA PHE A 75 -0.55 -6.45 11.57
C PHE A 75 -1.34 -6.74 10.29
N GLU A 76 -1.05 -5.99 9.24
CA GLU A 76 -1.69 -6.11 7.91
C GLU A 76 -3.24 -6.12 7.96
N PRO A 77 -3.88 -5.09 8.57
CA PRO A 77 -5.32 -4.95 8.46
C PRO A 77 -5.71 -4.61 7.02
N ILE A 78 -6.85 -5.10 6.57
CA ILE A 78 -7.31 -4.95 5.19
C ILE A 78 -8.72 -4.38 5.16
N PHE A 79 -8.90 -3.28 4.44
CA PHE A 79 -10.21 -2.76 4.10
C PHE A 79 -10.93 -3.62 3.07
N SER A 80 -12.25 -3.72 3.15
CA SER A 80 -13.08 -4.14 2.04
C SER A 80 -12.98 -3.14 0.87
N THR A 81 -13.31 -3.59 -0.33
CA THR A 81 -13.24 -2.76 -1.55
C THR A 81 -14.08 -1.48 -1.46
N ASP A 82 -15.20 -1.51 -0.72
CA ASP A 82 -16.06 -0.35 -0.48
C ASP A 82 -15.64 0.51 0.74
N GLY A 83 -14.57 0.12 1.43
CA GLY A 83 -14.02 0.83 2.59
C GLY A 83 -14.85 0.74 3.87
N LYS A 84 -15.92 -0.06 3.91
CA LYS A 84 -16.86 -0.12 5.05
C LYS A 84 -16.47 -1.12 6.12
N GLU A 85 -15.69 -2.12 5.77
CA GLU A 85 -15.29 -3.18 6.67
C GLU A 85 -13.76 -3.30 6.73
N VAL A 86 -13.28 -3.75 7.88
CA VAL A 86 -11.86 -4.01 8.12
C VAL A 86 -11.70 -5.44 8.61
N SER A 87 -10.94 -6.24 7.87
CA SER A 87 -10.51 -7.57 8.32
C SER A 87 -9.12 -7.49 8.95
N PHE A 88 -8.94 -8.12 10.08
CA PHE A 88 -7.67 -8.12 10.83
C PHE A 88 -7.50 -9.40 11.63
N LYS A 89 -6.26 -9.67 12.06
CA LYS A 89 -5.88 -10.83 12.85
C LYS A 89 -5.63 -10.40 14.30
N THR A 90 -5.95 -11.25 15.28
CA THR A 90 -5.43 -11.07 16.63
C THR A 90 -4.70 -12.32 17.08
N GLU A 91 -3.62 -12.12 17.84
CA GLU A 91 -2.86 -13.22 18.44
C GLU A 91 -3.44 -13.56 19.80
N ILE A 92 -3.67 -14.84 20.01
CA ILE A 92 -4.17 -15.36 21.28
C ILE A 92 -3.38 -16.62 21.68
N ILE A 93 -3.34 -16.90 22.97
CA ILE A 93 -2.71 -18.12 23.52
C ILE A 93 -3.82 -19.13 23.82
N VAL A 94 -3.76 -20.28 23.18
CA VAL A 94 -4.65 -21.43 23.43
C VAL A 94 -3.78 -22.63 23.79
N ASP A 95 -4.00 -23.20 24.95
CA ASP A 95 -3.22 -24.35 25.48
C ASP A 95 -1.68 -24.11 25.46
N GLY A 96 -1.26 -22.87 25.78
CA GLY A 96 0.16 -22.48 25.77
C GLY A 96 0.78 -22.25 24.39
N LEU A 97 0.00 -22.33 23.33
CA LEU A 97 0.46 -22.12 21.94
C LEU A 97 -0.14 -20.83 21.36
N SER A 98 0.71 -20.06 20.67
CA SER A 98 0.22 -18.91 19.89
C SER A 98 -0.64 -19.38 18.71
N GLN A 99 -1.83 -18.82 18.62
CA GLN A 99 -2.78 -19.00 17.53
C GLN A 99 -3.28 -17.64 17.08
N ARG A 100 -3.84 -17.57 15.88
CA ARG A 100 -4.44 -16.34 15.33
C ARG A 100 -5.88 -16.61 14.96
N ASP A 101 -6.76 -15.70 15.33
CA ASP A 101 -8.11 -15.61 14.79
C ASP A 101 -8.20 -14.49 13.73
N VAL A 102 -9.28 -14.48 12.97
CA VAL A 102 -9.59 -13.40 12.03
C VAL A 102 -10.94 -12.82 12.39
N LYS A 103 -10.97 -11.51 12.49
CA LYS A 103 -12.16 -10.72 12.78
C LYS A 103 -12.45 -9.75 11.65
N CYS A 104 -13.71 -9.36 11.54
CA CYS A 104 -14.16 -8.27 10.70
C CYS A 104 -14.83 -7.22 11.58
N TYR A 105 -14.55 -5.95 11.32
CA TYR A 105 -15.17 -4.81 11.99
C TYR A 105 -15.85 -3.92 10.97
N ASN A 106 -17.13 -3.62 11.18
CA ASN A 106 -17.87 -2.69 10.35
C ASN A 106 -17.71 -1.26 10.89
N LEU A 107 -17.17 -0.37 10.09
CA LEU A 107 -16.84 1.01 10.47
C LEU A 107 -18.07 1.89 10.66
N GLU A 108 -19.20 1.58 10.01
CA GLU A 108 -20.43 2.39 10.08
C GLU A 108 -21.19 2.14 11.38
N ASN A 109 -21.33 0.88 11.79
CA ASN A 109 -22.16 0.49 12.93
C ASN A 109 -21.39 -0.07 14.13
N GLY A 110 -20.08 -0.25 14.01
CA GLY A 110 -19.20 -0.77 15.07
C GLY A 110 -19.33 -2.27 15.35
N ASN A 111 -20.07 -3.01 14.53
CA ASN A 111 -20.23 -4.44 14.72
C ASN A 111 -18.93 -5.18 14.43
N LYS A 112 -18.59 -6.12 15.32
CA LYS A 112 -17.44 -7.01 15.18
C LYS A 112 -17.90 -8.46 15.04
N ALA A 113 -17.40 -9.15 14.03
CA ALA A 113 -17.66 -10.57 13.80
C ALA A 113 -16.35 -11.35 13.72
N GLN A 114 -16.35 -12.58 14.26
CA GLN A 114 -15.26 -13.52 14.08
C GLN A 114 -15.47 -14.28 12.77
N LEU A 115 -14.55 -14.11 11.82
CA LEU A 115 -14.60 -14.81 10.53
C LEU A 115 -13.95 -16.19 10.60
N ILE A 116 -12.82 -16.29 11.30
CA ILE A 116 -12.08 -17.55 11.46
C ILE A 116 -11.73 -17.72 12.94
N LYS A 117 -12.02 -18.91 13.46
CA LYS A 117 -11.66 -19.31 14.82
C LYS A 117 -10.14 -19.44 14.97
N PRO A 118 -9.63 -19.36 16.20
CA PRO A 118 -8.20 -19.50 16.46
C PRO A 118 -7.58 -20.71 15.78
N THR A 119 -6.47 -20.47 15.09
CA THR A 119 -5.73 -21.50 14.36
C THR A 119 -4.24 -21.16 14.25
N ARG A 120 -3.41 -22.17 14.05
CA ARG A 120 -1.99 -22.03 13.73
C ARG A 120 -1.71 -21.94 12.23
N ASN A 121 -2.72 -22.19 11.40
CA ASN A 121 -2.57 -22.11 9.96
C ASN A 121 -2.32 -20.66 9.52
N ASN A 122 -1.52 -20.49 8.49
CA ASN A 122 -1.37 -19.19 7.85
C ASN A 122 -2.66 -18.84 7.11
N ILE A 123 -3.26 -17.72 7.47
CA ILE A 123 -4.52 -17.24 6.88
C ILE A 123 -4.24 -15.98 6.07
N ASP A 124 -4.63 -16.01 4.80
CA ASP A 124 -4.70 -14.82 3.99
C ASP A 124 -6.05 -14.11 4.20
N THR A 125 -6.01 -12.96 4.86
CA THR A 125 -7.21 -12.17 5.13
C THR A 125 -7.71 -11.39 3.91
N ARG A 126 -6.87 -11.19 2.88
CA ARG A 126 -7.25 -10.42 1.68
C ARG A 126 -8.45 -11.04 0.98
N ALA A 127 -8.40 -12.34 0.73
CA ALA A 127 -9.47 -13.06 0.05
C ALA A 127 -10.82 -13.07 0.79
N LEU A 128 -10.83 -12.72 2.09
CA LEU A 128 -12.05 -12.69 2.90
C LEU A 128 -12.89 -11.42 2.67
N VAL A 129 -12.24 -10.31 2.36
CA VAL A 129 -12.88 -9.01 2.20
C VAL A 129 -12.70 -8.39 0.82
N ASN A 130 -11.69 -8.84 0.06
CA ASN A 130 -11.41 -8.37 -1.29
C ASN A 130 -11.40 -9.50 -2.30
N LYS A 131 -12.06 -9.29 -3.43
CA LYS A 131 -12.05 -10.21 -4.57
C LYS A 131 -10.99 -9.87 -5.61
N THR A 132 -10.37 -8.69 -5.50
CA THR A 132 -9.31 -8.21 -6.40
C THR A 132 -8.08 -7.89 -5.59
N TYR A 133 -6.99 -8.61 -5.83
CA TYR A 133 -5.70 -8.42 -5.16
C TYR A 133 -4.56 -9.09 -5.93
N ALA A 134 -3.34 -8.65 -5.69
CA ALA A 134 -2.12 -9.39 -6.03
C ALA A 134 -1.39 -9.78 -4.73
N LYS A 135 -0.81 -10.97 -4.71
CA LYS A 135 -0.13 -11.51 -3.54
C LYS A 135 1.08 -12.36 -3.95
N PRO A 136 2.28 -12.09 -3.40
CA PRO A 136 3.41 -12.97 -3.58
C PRO A 136 3.13 -14.38 -3.05
N ASN A 137 3.51 -15.38 -3.83
CA ASN A 137 3.43 -16.79 -3.47
C ASN A 137 4.86 -17.36 -3.39
N ALA A 138 5.39 -17.43 -2.18
CA ALA A 138 6.77 -17.85 -1.95
C ALA A 138 7.01 -19.32 -2.33
N ASP A 139 6.02 -20.18 -2.12
CA ASP A 139 6.14 -21.62 -2.41
C ASP A 139 6.26 -21.90 -3.91
N LYS A 140 5.54 -21.11 -4.72
CA LYS A 140 5.53 -21.22 -6.18
C LYS A 140 6.50 -20.27 -6.88
N GLN A 141 7.12 -19.36 -6.13
CA GLN A 141 7.94 -18.26 -6.69
C GLN A 141 7.20 -17.48 -7.77
N SER A 142 5.94 -17.17 -7.49
CA SER A 142 4.99 -16.52 -8.39
C SER A 142 4.23 -15.42 -7.67
N ILE A 143 3.36 -14.73 -8.40
CA ILE A 143 2.37 -13.82 -7.84
C ILE A 143 0.99 -14.40 -8.13
N SER A 144 0.21 -14.64 -7.08
CA SER A 144 -1.21 -14.98 -7.20
C SER A 144 -2.00 -13.70 -7.40
N ILE A 145 -2.73 -13.60 -8.50
CA ILE A 145 -3.59 -12.46 -8.83
C ILE A 145 -5.03 -12.94 -8.79
N SER A 146 -5.86 -12.25 -8.01
CA SER A 146 -7.31 -12.45 -8.01
C SER A 146 -7.99 -11.25 -8.64
N ILE A 147 -8.81 -11.47 -9.63
CA ILE A 147 -9.70 -10.47 -10.23
C ILE A 147 -11.13 -10.98 -10.10
N ASP A 148 -11.94 -10.25 -9.35
CA ASP A 148 -13.34 -10.59 -9.05
C ASP A 148 -13.52 -12.04 -8.51
N GLY A 149 -12.51 -12.54 -7.81
CA GLY A 149 -12.46 -13.86 -7.19
C GLY A 149 -11.91 -14.99 -8.08
N VAL A 150 -11.52 -14.69 -9.32
CA VAL A 150 -10.81 -15.64 -10.19
C VAL A 150 -9.32 -15.51 -9.98
N VAL A 151 -8.68 -16.56 -9.49
CA VAL A 151 -7.26 -16.57 -9.15
C VAL A 151 -6.43 -17.15 -10.29
N THR A 152 -5.40 -16.41 -10.70
CA THR A 152 -4.37 -16.85 -11.64
C THR A 152 -2.98 -16.72 -11.03
N GLU A 153 -2.03 -17.53 -11.48
CA GLU A 153 -0.63 -17.46 -11.08
C GLU A 153 0.20 -16.91 -12.23
N VAL A 154 1.03 -15.92 -11.94
CA VAL A 154 1.92 -15.32 -12.92
C VAL A 154 3.36 -15.25 -12.41
N ASN A 155 4.30 -15.36 -13.32
CA ASN A 155 5.73 -15.14 -13.05
C ASN A 155 6.27 -14.09 -14.02
N PRO A 156 6.21 -12.79 -13.66
CA PRO A 156 6.58 -11.70 -14.58
C PRO A 156 8.06 -11.67 -14.95
N ILE A 157 8.93 -12.22 -14.10
CA ILE A 157 10.38 -12.30 -14.34
C ILE A 157 10.78 -13.77 -14.30
N LYS A 158 11.43 -14.25 -15.35
CA LYS A 158 11.83 -15.68 -15.48
C LYS A 158 12.86 -16.08 -14.41
N ASP A 159 12.74 -17.34 -13.97
CA ASP A 159 13.77 -18.11 -13.28
C ASP A 159 14.11 -17.74 -11.83
N GLY A 160 13.29 -18.18 -10.90
CA GLY A 160 13.65 -18.33 -9.50
C GLY A 160 13.64 -17.07 -8.64
N TYR A 161 12.97 -16.05 -9.07
CA TYR A 161 12.86 -14.79 -8.36
C TYR A 161 11.89 -14.86 -7.17
N ARG A 162 12.16 -14.07 -6.13
CA ARG A 162 11.32 -13.92 -4.96
C ARG A 162 10.62 -12.59 -4.99
N TYR A 163 9.30 -12.65 -5.01
CA TYR A 163 8.47 -11.45 -4.99
C TYR A 163 8.09 -11.08 -3.56
N ILE A 164 8.11 -9.79 -3.27
CA ILE A 164 7.57 -9.17 -2.07
C ILE A 164 6.74 -7.97 -2.52
N TRP A 165 5.75 -7.56 -1.73
CA TRP A 165 4.87 -6.45 -2.05
C TRP A 165 4.36 -6.48 -3.49
N SER A 166 3.14 -6.87 -3.66
CA SER A 166 2.45 -6.77 -4.95
C SER A 166 1.04 -6.26 -4.75
N GLU A 167 0.58 -5.41 -5.66
CA GLU A 167 -0.74 -4.83 -5.61
C GLU A 167 -1.27 -4.56 -7.03
N VAL A 168 -2.57 -4.79 -7.21
CA VAL A 168 -3.29 -4.46 -8.45
C VAL A 168 -3.60 -2.98 -8.46
N SER A 169 -3.42 -2.31 -9.60
CA SER A 169 -3.78 -0.90 -9.76
C SER A 169 -5.28 -0.66 -9.55
N PRO A 170 -5.70 0.55 -9.13
CA PRO A 170 -7.11 0.88 -8.91
C PRO A 170 -8.02 0.56 -10.10
N SER A 171 -7.57 0.83 -11.33
CA SER A 171 -8.31 0.50 -12.58
C SER A 171 -8.29 -0.98 -12.96
N LYS A 172 -7.56 -1.82 -12.20
CA LYS A 172 -7.35 -3.25 -12.49
C LYS A 172 -6.66 -3.51 -13.85
N GLY A 173 -5.87 -2.56 -14.35
CA GLY A 173 -5.15 -2.70 -15.63
C GLY A 173 -3.72 -3.21 -15.46
N LYS A 174 -3.10 -2.91 -14.34
CA LYS A 174 -1.69 -3.21 -14.08
C LYS A 174 -1.50 -3.73 -12.67
N MET A 175 -0.31 -4.23 -12.38
CA MET A 175 0.16 -4.48 -11.02
C MET A 175 1.58 -3.95 -10.86
N PHE A 176 1.94 -3.51 -9.67
CA PHE A 176 3.33 -3.45 -9.28
C PHE A 176 3.71 -4.71 -8.49
N PHE A 177 4.99 -4.99 -8.47
CA PHE A 177 5.60 -5.99 -7.59
C PHE A 177 7.04 -5.63 -7.32
N ASN A 178 7.53 -6.02 -6.15
CA ASN A 178 8.94 -5.88 -5.81
C ASN A 178 9.60 -7.26 -5.89
N GLU A 179 10.71 -7.34 -6.63
CA GLU A 179 11.59 -8.48 -6.67
C GLU A 179 12.78 -8.20 -5.74
N ILE A 180 13.04 -9.10 -4.78
CA ILE A 180 13.88 -8.84 -3.62
C ILE A 180 15.32 -8.43 -3.93
N TYR A 181 15.86 -8.84 -5.08
CA TYR A 181 17.26 -8.57 -5.47
C TYR A 181 17.40 -7.38 -6.40
N THR A 182 16.41 -7.09 -7.20
CA THR A 182 16.50 -6.09 -8.26
C THR A 182 15.65 -4.84 -8.02
N GLY A 183 14.52 -4.95 -7.31
CA GLY A 183 13.70 -3.81 -6.93
C GLY A 183 12.27 -3.85 -7.44
N LEU A 184 11.70 -2.67 -7.63
CA LEU A 184 10.30 -2.46 -7.98
C LEU A 184 10.07 -2.51 -9.50
N TYR A 185 8.99 -3.18 -9.89
CA TYR A 185 8.53 -3.34 -11.27
C TYR A 185 7.04 -3.03 -11.39
N VAL A 186 6.60 -2.72 -12.60
CA VAL A 186 5.20 -2.69 -13.03
C VAL A 186 5.03 -3.63 -14.22
N SER A 187 3.87 -4.29 -14.31
CA SER A 187 3.50 -5.14 -15.45
C SER A 187 2.00 -5.09 -15.75
N GLU A 188 1.59 -5.68 -16.87
CA GLU A 188 0.21 -6.09 -17.10
C GLU A 188 -0.16 -7.19 -16.08
N LEU A 189 -1.47 -7.43 -15.87
CA LEU A 189 -1.93 -8.43 -14.89
C LEU A 189 -1.57 -9.88 -15.24
N ASP A 190 -1.33 -10.18 -16.51
CA ASP A 190 -0.85 -11.49 -16.96
C ASP A 190 0.66 -11.68 -16.76
N GLY A 191 1.33 -10.71 -16.13
CA GLY A 191 2.77 -10.69 -15.91
C GLY A 191 3.58 -10.26 -17.14
N SER A 192 2.94 -9.99 -18.27
CA SER A 192 3.63 -9.51 -19.47
C SER A 192 4.09 -8.06 -19.32
N LYS A 193 5.01 -7.63 -20.17
CA LYS A 193 5.53 -6.26 -20.24
C LYS A 193 6.08 -5.75 -18.92
N ALA A 194 6.69 -6.61 -18.13
CA ALA A 194 7.33 -6.21 -16.88
C ALA A 194 8.41 -5.17 -17.14
N GLN A 195 8.30 -4.02 -16.46
CA GLN A 195 9.23 -2.90 -16.58
C GLN A 195 9.79 -2.55 -15.21
N TYR A 196 11.11 -2.46 -15.12
CA TYR A 196 11.80 -1.97 -13.94
C TYR A 196 11.52 -0.48 -13.71
N LEU A 197 11.23 -0.13 -12.44
CA LEU A 197 10.96 1.25 -12.02
C LEU A 197 12.10 1.80 -11.15
N ALA A 198 12.44 1.13 -10.07
CA ALA A 198 13.43 1.63 -9.11
C ALA A 198 14.04 0.52 -8.25
N ALA A 199 15.30 0.72 -7.82
CA ALA A 199 15.89 -0.02 -6.72
C ALA A 199 15.45 0.59 -5.38
N ARG A 200 15.40 -0.22 -4.30
CA ARG A 200 15.10 0.25 -2.94
C ARG A 200 13.86 1.14 -2.87
N ALA A 201 12.76 0.62 -3.35
CA ALA A 201 11.43 1.21 -3.24
C ALA A 201 10.62 0.35 -2.26
N ASP A 202 10.72 0.65 -0.96
CA ASP A 202 10.14 -0.13 0.11
C ASP A 202 8.71 0.33 0.40
N PHE A 203 7.84 -0.60 0.84
CA PHE A 203 6.43 -0.34 1.14
C PHE A 203 5.66 0.38 0.00
N PRO A 204 5.76 -0.11 -1.24
CA PRO A 204 5.10 0.54 -2.37
C PRO A 204 3.57 0.46 -2.23
N CYS A 205 2.87 1.51 -2.68
CA CYS A 205 1.42 1.56 -2.82
C CYS A 205 1.03 2.44 -4.02
N TRP A 206 -0.16 2.23 -4.58
CA TRP A 206 -0.63 3.03 -5.70
C TRP A 206 -1.10 4.42 -5.29
N ALA A 207 -0.76 5.44 -6.10
CA ALA A 207 -1.43 6.73 -6.11
C ALA A 207 -2.09 6.93 -7.48
N GLY A 208 -3.40 6.65 -7.54
CA GLY A 208 -4.10 6.48 -8.81
C GLY A 208 -3.49 5.36 -9.64
N ASP A 209 -3.59 5.45 -10.97
CA ASP A 209 -3.07 4.43 -11.90
C ASP A 209 -1.70 4.79 -12.50
N LYS A 210 -1.20 6.00 -12.23
CA LYS A 210 -0.01 6.54 -12.89
C LYS A 210 1.22 6.62 -11.99
N TYR A 211 1.04 6.55 -10.67
CA TYR A 211 2.15 6.66 -9.73
C TYR A 211 2.18 5.51 -8.73
N VAL A 212 3.38 5.08 -8.39
CA VAL A 212 3.66 4.26 -7.21
C VAL A 212 4.38 5.15 -6.20
N ILE A 213 3.83 5.25 -4.99
CA ILE A 213 4.48 5.89 -3.85
C ILE A 213 5.24 4.83 -3.09
N ALA A 214 6.46 5.14 -2.65
CA ALA A 214 7.31 4.20 -1.93
C ALA A 214 8.28 4.93 -0.98
N LEU A 215 8.96 4.18 -0.14
CA LEU A 215 10.10 4.69 0.63
C LEU A 215 11.41 4.43 -0.12
N LYS A 216 12.20 5.48 -0.28
CA LYS A 216 13.59 5.39 -0.70
C LYS A 216 14.47 5.41 0.54
N THR A 217 14.96 4.24 0.92
CA THR A 217 15.76 4.05 2.14
C THR A 217 17.26 4.08 1.83
N LYS A 218 18.05 4.54 2.80
CA LYS A 218 19.51 4.40 2.87
C LYS A 218 19.87 3.85 4.23
N ASP A 219 20.89 3.03 4.31
CA ASP A 219 21.43 2.48 5.55
C ASP A 219 22.96 2.60 5.56
N ASP A 220 23.55 2.51 6.74
CA ASP A 220 25.01 2.46 6.95
C ASP A 220 25.53 1.03 7.17
N GLY A 221 24.66 0.03 6.94
CA GLY A 221 24.90 -1.39 7.19
C GLY A 221 24.39 -1.87 8.57
N TYR A 222 23.91 -0.98 9.44
CA TYR A 222 23.37 -1.27 10.77
C TYR A 222 21.99 -0.68 11.00
N VAL A 223 21.81 0.60 10.62
CA VAL A 223 20.56 1.32 10.81
C VAL A 223 20.17 2.09 9.54
N ILE A 224 18.87 2.32 9.37
CA ILE A 224 18.35 3.20 8.32
C ILE A 224 18.73 4.63 8.70
N THR A 225 19.45 5.32 7.83
CA THR A 225 19.93 6.70 8.03
C THR A 225 19.10 7.73 7.27
N SER A 226 18.31 7.30 6.29
CA SER A 226 17.36 8.13 5.54
C SER A 226 16.22 7.24 5.03
N ALA A 227 14.99 7.74 5.12
CA ALA A 227 13.81 7.08 4.58
C ALA A 227 12.84 8.16 4.07
N LYS A 228 12.88 8.43 2.76
CA LYS A 228 12.08 9.45 2.09
C LYS A 228 10.88 8.87 1.39
N VAL A 229 9.77 9.59 1.40
CA VAL A 229 8.65 9.31 0.50
C VAL A 229 9.03 9.76 -0.90
N ILE A 230 8.91 8.85 -1.86
CA ILE A 230 9.11 9.12 -3.29
C ILE A 230 7.84 8.78 -4.07
N ALA A 231 7.61 9.50 -5.16
CA ALA A 231 6.61 9.19 -6.18
C ALA A 231 7.33 8.76 -7.46
N ILE A 232 6.91 7.63 -8.01
CA ILE A 232 7.48 7.06 -9.24
C ILE A 232 6.40 7.05 -10.30
N ASN A 233 6.59 7.81 -11.38
CA ASN A 233 5.71 7.74 -12.54
C ASN A 233 5.96 6.42 -13.30
N ILE A 234 4.94 5.59 -13.47
CA ILE A 234 5.12 4.27 -14.09
C ILE A 234 5.37 4.31 -15.60
N GLU A 235 5.04 5.43 -16.26
CA GLU A 235 5.21 5.61 -17.70
C GLU A 235 6.57 6.24 -18.02
N THR A 236 6.88 7.39 -17.39
CA THR A 236 8.14 8.12 -17.63
C THR A 236 9.30 7.59 -16.81
N LYS A 237 9.03 6.85 -15.73
CA LYS A 237 10.00 6.37 -14.72
C LYS A 237 10.68 7.51 -13.95
N GLU A 238 10.13 8.70 -14.04
CA GLU A 238 10.59 9.83 -13.25
C GLU A 238 10.31 9.59 -11.76
N ILE A 239 11.28 9.94 -10.92
CA ILE A 239 11.20 9.80 -9.47
C ILE A 239 11.26 11.19 -8.86
N VAL A 240 10.23 11.54 -8.09
CA VAL A 240 10.14 12.79 -7.35
C VAL A 240 10.23 12.48 -5.86
N GLU A 241 11.15 13.14 -5.12
CA GLU A 241 11.23 13.07 -3.67
C GLU A 241 10.18 14.01 -3.07
N LEU A 242 9.33 13.49 -2.19
CA LEU A 242 8.20 14.23 -1.60
C LEU A 242 8.49 14.69 -0.17
N THR A 243 9.49 14.10 0.50
CA THR A 243 9.98 14.51 1.82
C THR A 243 11.49 14.72 1.79
N ASP A 244 12.02 15.44 2.77
CA ASP A 244 13.45 15.71 2.93
C ASP A 244 14.21 14.56 3.63
N ASP A 245 15.52 14.75 3.85
CA ASP A 245 16.39 13.80 4.55
C ASP A 245 16.26 13.85 6.08
N GLU A 246 15.62 14.86 6.64
CA GLU A 246 15.47 15.03 8.09
C GLU A 246 14.34 14.17 8.65
N THR A 247 13.39 13.76 7.78
CA THR A 247 12.22 12.97 8.16
C THR A 247 12.47 11.48 7.93
N LEU A 248 12.65 10.69 9.00
CA LEU A 248 12.72 9.24 8.93
C LEU A 248 11.29 8.65 8.86
N VAL A 249 10.83 8.38 7.66
CA VAL A 249 9.51 7.76 7.43
C VAL A 249 9.58 6.26 7.67
N ALA A 250 8.68 5.75 8.54
CA ALA A 250 8.63 4.34 8.93
C ALA A 250 7.48 3.55 8.27
N GLY A 251 6.46 4.23 7.76
CA GLY A 251 5.34 3.61 7.07
C GLY A 251 4.56 4.61 6.24
N LEU A 252 3.96 4.15 5.16
CA LEU A 252 3.15 4.98 4.28
C LEU A 252 1.99 4.21 3.66
N THR A 253 1.02 4.96 3.17
CA THR A 253 -0.13 4.49 2.38
C THR A 253 -0.63 5.63 1.50
N ALA A 254 -1.24 5.34 0.37
CA ALA A 254 -1.71 6.38 -0.55
C ALA A 254 -3.06 6.04 -1.21
N THR A 255 -3.70 7.10 -1.71
CA THR A 255 -4.78 7.09 -2.69
C THR A 255 -4.43 8.02 -3.84
N ALA A 256 -5.35 8.26 -4.78
CA ALA A 256 -5.10 9.14 -5.92
C ALA A 256 -4.82 10.61 -5.53
N ASP A 257 -5.26 11.05 -4.35
CA ASP A 257 -5.24 12.44 -3.91
C ASP A 257 -4.57 12.66 -2.54
N LYS A 258 -4.20 11.58 -1.84
CA LYS A 258 -3.64 11.64 -0.48
C LYS A 258 -2.50 10.64 -0.28
N ILE A 259 -1.52 11.03 0.53
CA ILE A 259 -0.52 10.15 1.11
C ILE A 259 -0.59 10.35 2.62
N VAL A 260 -0.68 9.26 3.38
CA VAL A 260 -0.49 9.29 4.83
C VAL A 260 0.80 8.56 5.14
N TYR A 261 1.65 9.18 5.94
CA TYR A 261 2.88 8.53 6.39
C TYR A 261 3.11 8.74 7.88
N THR A 262 3.85 7.82 8.47
CA THR A 262 4.27 7.89 9.87
C THR A 262 5.79 7.92 9.94
N THR A 263 6.31 8.64 10.94
CA THR A 263 7.74 8.67 11.24
C THR A 263 8.12 7.55 12.21
N GLU A 264 9.41 7.35 12.38
CA GLU A 264 9.96 6.40 13.36
C GLU A 264 9.50 6.70 14.79
N ASN A 265 9.27 7.98 15.11
CA ASN A 265 8.77 8.44 16.40
C ASN A 265 7.24 8.35 16.56
N GLY A 266 6.55 7.73 15.61
CA GLY A 266 5.08 7.56 15.67
C GLY A 266 4.27 8.83 15.38
N GLU A 267 4.87 9.86 14.78
CA GLU A 267 4.15 11.02 14.29
C GLU A 267 3.47 10.70 12.95
N MET A 268 2.23 11.13 12.78
CA MET A 268 1.47 10.91 11.54
C MET A 268 1.30 12.21 10.77
N TYR A 269 1.44 12.14 9.45
CA TYR A 269 1.29 13.26 8.53
C TYR A 269 0.32 12.91 7.40
N LEU A 270 -0.50 13.87 7.00
CA LEU A 270 -1.33 13.85 5.80
C LEU A 270 -0.73 14.77 4.75
N MET A 271 -0.42 14.24 3.60
CA MET A 271 0.02 14.97 2.43
C MET A 271 -1.06 14.89 1.36
N ASN A 272 -1.65 16.02 1.00
CA ASN A 272 -2.58 16.13 -0.10
C ASN A 272 -1.79 16.30 -1.40
N ILE A 273 -2.10 15.50 -2.38
CA ILE A 273 -1.44 15.50 -3.69
C ILE A 273 -2.46 15.76 -4.80
N LYS A 274 -1.97 16.24 -5.92
CA LYS A 274 -2.74 16.39 -7.16
C LYS A 274 -1.97 15.75 -8.30
N ILE A 275 -2.62 14.86 -9.02
CA ILE A 275 -2.12 14.26 -10.26
C ILE A 275 -2.87 14.93 -11.42
N THR A 276 -2.13 15.64 -12.28
CA THR A 276 -2.68 16.25 -13.51
C THR A 276 -2.45 15.31 -14.67
N GLU A 277 -3.43 15.25 -15.60
CA GLU A 277 -3.33 14.47 -16.83
C GLU A 277 -2.64 15.26 -17.95
#